data_a3c68e7c6cb90d215dd83930f8a79ece
#
_entry.id   a3c68e7c6cb90d215dd83930f8a79ece
#
_cell.length_a   1.000
_cell.length_b   1.000
_cell.length_c   1.000
_cell.angle_alpha   90.00
_cell.angle_beta   90.00
_cell.angle_gamma   90.00
#
_symmetry.space_group_name_H-M   'P 1'
#
loop_
_entity.id
_entity.type
_entity.pdbx_description
1 polymer ?
#
loop_
_entity_poly.entity_id
_entity_poly.type
_entity_poly.pdbx_seq_one_letter_code
_entity_poly.pdbx_strand_id
1 'polypeptide(L)'
;QTRSDTDILAEVVAVIEEGVHRGNPNADVLVSDWGWRGHGEAVDIIARLPKAIWLMSVSEWAKSIERGGIETKVGEYSISAVGPGPRALQHWTAATQAGLKTAAEIQFNNTCEIASLPYLPVMDLVAEHIHNLASVQLNGMLIGWTMGGYPSPNFQLAQLLNRKPTPNVDTVLDRLAQ
;
A
#
# COMPACT_ATOMS: atom_id res chain seq x y z
N GLN A 1 -9.61 3.44 34.88
CA GLN A 1 -8.69 4.02 33.89
C GLN A 1 -9.34 3.88 32.51
N THR A 2 -9.49 4.97 31.81
CA THR A 2 -9.96 4.99 30.43
C THR A 2 -8.83 4.41 29.55
N ARG A 3 -9.11 3.34 28.80
CA ARG A 3 -8.15 2.74 27.86
C ARG A 3 -7.89 3.72 26.72
N SER A 4 -6.66 3.81 26.25
CA SER A 4 -6.32 4.64 25.08
C SER A 4 -6.83 3.97 23.77
N ASP A 5 -7.10 4.77 22.75
CA ASP A 5 -7.44 4.25 21.42
C ASP A 5 -6.34 3.34 20.88
N THR A 6 -5.09 3.67 21.14
CA THR A 6 -3.91 2.85 20.78
C THR A 6 -3.98 1.46 21.38
N ASP A 7 -4.35 1.34 22.67
CA ASP A 7 -4.48 0.04 23.35
C ASP A 7 -5.64 -0.76 22.78
N ILE A 8 -6.77 -0.09 22.51
CA ILE A 8 -7.96 -0.72 21.94
C ILE A 8 -7.68 -1.25 20.54
N LEU A 9 -7.06 -0.45 19.68
CA LEU A 9 -6.73 -0.85 18.30
C LEU A 9 -5.75 -2.03 18.28
N ALA A 10 -4.70 -1.98 19.09
CA ALA A 10 -3.74 -3.08 19.16
C ALA A 10 -4.38 -4.38 19.67
N GLU A 11 -5.27 -4.30 20.65
CA GLU A 11 -6.00 -5.47 21.16
C GLU A 11 -6.98 -6.03 20.12
N VAL A 12 -7.73 -5.19 19.40
CA VAL A 12 -8.62 -5.64 18.33
C VAL A 12 -7.84 -6.40 17.27
N VAL A 13 -6.69 -5.87 16.84
CA VAL A 13 -5.83 -6.56 15.88
C VAL A 13 -5.34 -7.90 16.42
N ALA A 14 -4.93 -7.96 17.69
CA ALA A 14 -4.46 -9.19 18.32
C ALA A 14 -5.56 -10.27 18.39
N VAL A 15 -6.78 -9.88 18.74
CA VAL A 15 -7.92 -10.81 18.80
C VAL A 15 -8.29 -11.33 17.41
N ILE A 16 -8.24 -10.48 16.38
CA ILE A 16 -8.50 -10.90 14.99
C ILE A 16 -7.41 -11.88 14.54
N GLU A 17 -6.14 -11.54 14.74
CA GLU A 17 -5.00 -12.38 14.37
C GLU A 17 -5.10 -13.76 15.03
N GLU A 18 -5.33 -13.81 16.33
CA GLU A 18 -5.52 -15.06 17.08
C GLU A 18 -6.70 -15.87 16.53
N GLY A 19 -7.82 -15.21 16.22
CA GLY A 19 -9.00 -15.84 15.64
C GLY A 19 -8.72 -16.48 14.28
N VAL A 20 -7.99 -15.79 13.40
CA VAL A 20 -7.59 -16.29 12.08
C VAL A 20 -6.66 -17.51 12.26
N HIS A 21 -5.64 -17.40 13.10
CA HIS A 21 -4.66 -18.47 13.29
C HIS A 21 -5.23 -19.71 14.03
N ARG A 22 -6.30 -19.56 14.77
CA ARG A 22 -7.05 -20.75 15.28
C ARG A 22 -7.70 -21.54 14.13
N GLY A 23 -8.16 -20.85 13.08
CA GLY A 23 -8.74 -21.51 11.91
C GLY A 23 -7.71 -22.01 10.91
N ASN A 24 -6.67 -21.20 10.67
CA ASN A 24 -5.56 -21.54 9.79
C ASN A 24 -4.24 -20.96 10.33
N PRO A 25 -3.42 -21.77 11.01
CA PRO A 25 -2.16 -21.32 11.61
C PRO A 25 -1.13 -20.76 10.61
N ASN A 26 -1.30 -21.05 9.32
CA ASN A 26 -0.39 -20.61 8.26
C ASN A 26 -0.92 -19.41 7.46
N ALA A 27 -2.03 -18.79 7.86
CA ALA A 27 -2.58 -17.64 7.17
C ALA A 27 -1.70 -16.40 7.37
N ASP A 28 -1.45 -15.66 6.30
CA ASP A 28 -0.91 -14.31 6.42
C ASP A 28 -2.06 -13.34 6.77
N VAL A 29 -1.89 -12.57 7.84
CA VAL A 29 -2.87 -11.57 8.30
C VAL A 29 -2.35 -10.18 7.97
N LEU A 30 -2.99 -9.51 7.01
CA LEU A 30 -2.65 -8.15 6.63
C LEU A 30 -3.57 -7.16 7.36
N VAL A 31 -2.99 -6.15 7.98
CA VAL A 31 -3.71 -5.10 8.70
C VAL A 31 -3.46 -3.77 8.01
N SER A 32 -4.52 -3.13 7.50
CA SER A 32 -4.44 -1.81 6.91
C SER A 32 -4.48 -0.73 7.98
N ASP A 33 -3.59 0.24 7.87
CA ASP A 33 -3.55 1.41 8.75
C ASP A 33 -4.52 2.53 8.33
N TRP A 34 -5.31 2.28 7.30
CA TRP A 34 -6.25 3.26 6.74
C TRP A 34 -7.22 3.84 7.76
N GLY A 35 -7.79 3.01 8.61
CA GLY A 35 -8.77 3.39 9.62
C GLY A 35 -8.20 4.07 10.87
N TRP A 36 -6.89 4.24 11.00
CA TRP A 36 -6.27 4.74 12.25
C TRP A 36 -6.18 6.27 12.35
N ARG A 37 -6.73 6.98 11.39
CA ARG A 37 -6.75 8.45 11.41
C ARG A 37 -7.52 8.99 12.61
N GLY A 38 -6.90 9.92 13.37
CA GLY A 38 -7.54 10.53 14.52
C GLY A 38 -7.54 9.69 15.80
N HIS A 39 -6.92 8.51 15.79
CA HIS A 39 -6.85 7.59 16.92
C HIS A 39 -5.44 7.49 17.53
N GLY A 40 -4.74 8.62 17.61
CA GLY A 40 -3.36 8.69 18.10
C GLY A 40 -2.32 8.55 17.00
N GLU A 41 -1.07 8.48 17.40
CA GLU A 41 0.04 8.30 16.48
C GLU A 41 0.11 6.84 16.01
N ALA A 42 0.08 6.64 14.71
CA ALA A 42 0.11 5.28 14.14
C ALA A 42 1.37 4.50 14.53
N VAL A 43 2.49 5.18 14.73
CA VAL A 43 3.75 4.57 15.19
C VAL A 43 3.59 3.89 16.55
N ASP A 44 2.82 4.49 17.47
CA ASP A 44 2.53 3.91 18.78
C ASP A 44 1.65 2.66 18.70
N ILE A 45 0.70 2.66 17.75
CA ILE A 45 -0.13 1.49 17.45
C ILE A 45 0.75 0.38 16.88
N ILE A 46 1.56 0.69 15.85
CA ILE A 46 2.44 -0.25 15.16
C ILE A 46 3.38 -0.96 16.14
N ALA A 47 3.95 -0.23 17.11
CA ALA A 47 4.85 -0.80 18.10
C ALA A 47 4.21 -1.89 18.98
N ARG A 48 2.88 -1.90 19.10
CA ARG A 48 2.10 -2.82 19.94
C ARG A 48 1.45 -3.97 19.19
N LEU A 49 1.55 -3.99 17.85
CA LEU A 49 0.93 -5.02 17.02
C LEU A 49 1.58 -6.40 17.22
N PRO A 50 0.81 -7.49 17.09
CA PRO A 50 1.33 -8.85 17.07
C PRO A 50 2.40 -9.02 15.97
N LYS A 51 3.43 -9.82 16.24
CA LYS A 51 4.55 -10.00 15.30
C LYS A 51 4.22 -10.88 14.10
N ALA A 52 3.10 -11.57 14.12
CA ALA A 52 2.63 -12.45 13.05
C ALA A 52 1.84 -11.72 11.94
N ILE A 53 1.54 -10.42 12.12
CA ILE A 53 0.81 -9.66 11.10
C ILE A 53 1.75 -8.94 10.12
N TRP A 54 1.19 -8.57 8.99
CA TRP A 54 1.80 -7.63 8.03
C TRP A 54 1.13 -6.28 8.16
N LEU A 55 1.90 -5.21 8.25
CA LEU A 55 1.36 -3.87 8.17
C LEU A 55 1.21 -3.46 6.70
N MET A 56 0.00 -3.10 6.31
CA MET A 56 -0.30 -2.58 4.97
C MET A 56 -0.66 -1.10 5.05
N SER A 57 0.02 -0.28 4.25
CA SER A 57 -0.22 1.18 4.18
C SER A 57 -0.52 1.61 2.76
N VAL A 58 -1.43 2.58 2.60
CA VAL A 58 -1.67 3.23 1.31
C VAL A 58 -0.40 3.96 0.87
N SER A 59 0.16 3.55 -0.26
CA SER A 59 1.48 3.94 -0.70
C SER A 59 1.64 5.45 -0.90
N GLU A 60 0.71 6.09 -1.62
CA GLU A 60 0.83 7.50 -2.00
C GLU A 60 0.29 8.49 -0.96
N TRP A 61 -0.27 8.04 0.14
CA TRP A 61 -0.88 8.90 1.14
C TRP A 61 0.07 9.97 1.70
N ALA A 62 -0.45 11.18 1.85
CA ALA A 62 0.27 12.40 2.26
C ALA A 62 1.35 12.86 1.26
N LYS A 63 1.45 12.26 0.07
CA LYS A 63 2.29 12.77 -1.01
C LYS A 63 1.84 14.17 -1.39
N SER A 64 2.77 15.13 -1.42
CA SER A 64 2.49 16.46 -1.94
C SER A 64 2.39 16.40 -3.46
N ILE A 65 1.36 17.02 -4.00
CA ILE A 65 1.12 17.17 -5.43
C ILE A 65 0.75 18.61 -5.76
N GLU A 66 1.11 19.06 -6.95
CA GLU A 66 0.68 20.33 -7.51
C GLU A 66 -0.08 20.07 -8.80
N ARG A 67 -1.26 20.65 -8.93
CA ARG A 67 -2.10 20.56 -10.13
C ARG A 67 -2.74 21.91 -10.42
N GLY A 68 -2.50 22.44 -11.62
CA GLY A 68 -3.06 23.74 -12.02
C GLY A 68 -2.65 24.91 -11.13
N GLY A 69 -1.44 24.90 -10.55
CA GLY A 69 -0.95 25.91 -9.62
C GLY A 69 -1.49 25.79 -8.19
N ILE A 70 -2.21 24.70 -7.87
CA ILE A 70 -2.72 24.44 -6.52
C ILE A 70 -1.90 23.32 -5.88
N GLU A 71 -1.25 23.63 -4.78
CA GLU A 71 -0.59 22.65 -3.94
C GLU A 71 -1.61 21.94 -3.03
N THR A 72 -1.52 20.63 -2.97
CA THR A 72 -2.35 19.80 -2.08
C THR A 72 -1.60 18.53 -1.69
N LYS A 73 -2.22 17.70 -0.86
CA LYS A 73 -1.70 16.39 -0.47
C LYS A 73 -2.71 15.30 -0.80
N VAL A 74 -2.20 14.17 -1.24
CA VAL A 74 -3.02 12.98 -1.44
C VAL A 74 -3.63 12.58 -0.11
N GLY A 75 -4.95 12.59 -0.03
CA GLY A 75 -5.68 12.28 1.20
C GLY A 75 -5.94 10.79 1.39
N GLU A 76 -5.82 10.01 0.32
CA GLU A 76 -6.14 8.59 0.32
C GLU A 76 -5.42 7.88 -0.84
N TYR A 77 -6.17 7.34 -1.81
CA TYR A 77 -5.63 6.70 -3.01
C TYR A 77 -5.67 7.65 -4.19
N SER A 78 -4.66 7.64 -5.01
CA SER A 78 -4.66 8.37 -6.27
C SER A 78 -3.70 7.75 -7.27
N ILE A 79 -4.22 7.19 -8.36
CA ILE A 79 -3.40 6.66 -9.45
C ILE A 79 -2.58 7.77 -10.14
N SER A 80 -2.97 9.04 -10.01
CA SER A 80 -2.26 10.18 -10.57
C SER A 80 -1.06 10.63 -9.73
N ALA A 81 -0.88 10.08 -8.53
CA ALA A 81 0.20 10.43 -7.62
C ALA A 81 1.16 9.25 -7.46
N VAL A 82 2.38 9.43 -7.93
CA VAL A 82 3.41 8.40 -7.82
C VAL A 82 3.95 8.35 -6.39
N GLY A 83 3.72 7.24 -5.69
CA GLY A 83 4.25 7.00 -4.35
C GLY A 83 5.74 6.58 -4.33
N PRO A 84 6.27 6.24 -3.15
CA PRO A 84 5.59 6.29 -1.87
C PRO A 84 5.49 7.71 -1.29
N GLY A 85 4.47 7.93 -0.48
CA GLY A 85 4.29 9.15 0.30
C GLY A 85 4.98 9.06 1.67
N PRO A 86 5.16 10.20 2.35
CA PRO A 86 5.89 10.27 3.61
C PRO A 86 5.24 9.46 4.74
N ARG A 87 3.90 9.38 4.77
CA ARG A 87 3.17 8.59 5.76
C ARG A 87 3.48 7.10 5.62
N ALA A 88 3.40 6.55 4.41
CA ALA A 88 3.70 5.15 4.18
C ALA A 88 5.16 4.81 4.55
N LEU A 89 6.12 5.64 4.14
CA LEU A 89 7.53 5.46 4.49
C LEU A 89 7.76 5.44 6.01
N GLN A 90 7.12 6.35 6.74
CA GLN A 90 7.20 6.40 8.21
C GLN A 90 6.64 5.12 8.83
N HIS A 91 5.47 4.67 8.38
CA HIS A 91 4.80 3.50 8.93
C HIS A 91 5.55 2.20 8.61
N TRP A 92 6.04 2.03 7.38
CA TRP A 92 6.86 0.86 7.01
C TRP A 92 8.18 0.83 7.77
N THR A 93 8.80 1.99 8.00
CA THR A 93 10.01 2.08 8.84
C THR A 93 9.70 1.63 10.27
N ALA A 94 8.64 2.14 10.88
CA ALA A 94 8.22 1.76 12.23
C ALA A 94 7.87 0.26 12.31
N ALA A 95 7.16 -0.27 11.32
CA ALA A 95 6.79 -1.68 11.24
C ALA A 95 8.04 -2.58 11.14
N THR A 96 8.98 -2.23 10.28
CA THR A 96 10.24 -2.99 10.14
C THR A 96 11.04 -2.97 11.45
N GLN A 97 11.13 -1.81 12.11
CA GLN A 97 11.78 -1.69 13.43
C GLN A 97 11.05 -2.51 14.51
N ALA A 98 9.74 -2.63 14.40
CA ALA A 98 8.94 -3.49 15.27
C ALA A 98 9.01 -4.98 14.89
N GLY A 99 9.72 -5.37 13.84
CA GLY A 99 9.84 -6.75 13.37
C GLY A 99 8.63 -7.28 12.61
N LEU A 100 7.78 -6.39 12.07
CA LEU A 100 6.64 -6.75 11.24
C LEU A 100 7.04 -6.85 9.77
N LYS A 101 6.32 -7.67 9.01
CA LYS A 101 6.34 -7.60 7.56
C LYS A 101 5.55 -6.37 7.08
N THR A 102 5.87 -5.87 5.89
CA THR A 102 5.25 -4.66 5.33
C THR A 102 4.67 -4.90 3.95
N ALA A 103 3.54 -4.25 3.67
CA ALA A 103 2.91 -4.29 2.36
C ALA A 103 2.45 -2.89 1.93
N ALA A 104 2.48 -2.64 0.63
CA ALA A 104 1.88 -1.46 0.03
C ALA A 104 0.47 -1.77 -0.45
N GLU A 105 -0.46 -0.84 -0.21
CA GLU A 105 -1.77 -0.82 -0.82
C GLU A 105 -1.78 0.27 -1.89
N ILE A 106 -2.08 -0.11 -3.15
CA ILE A 106 -1.90 0.75 -4.31
C ILE A 106 -3.04 0.50 -5.29
N GLN A 107 -3.44 1.53 -6.03
CA GLN A 107 -4.37 1.38 -7.15
C GLN A 107 -3.66 1.57 -8.48
N PHE A 108 -3.48 0.47 -9.22
CA PHE A 108 -2.83 0.51 -10.54
C PHE A 108 -3.79 0.48 -11.73
N ASN A 109 -5.06 0.19 -11.52
CA ASN A 109 -6.04 0.16 -12.60
C ASN A 109 -6.93 1.40 -12.64
N ASN A 110 -7.46 1.77 -11.51
CA ASN A 110 -8.36 2.91 -11.36
C ASN A 110 -7.98 3.76 -10.14
N THR A 111 -8.81 4.69 -9.79
CA THR A 111 -8.64 5.58 -8.66
C THR A 111 -9.98 5.86 -8.00
N CYS A 112 -9.99 6.31 -6.75
CA CYS A 112 -11.23 6.71 -6.07
C CYS A 112 -11.94 7.85 -6.79
N GLU A 113 -11.19 8.76 -7.40
CA GLU A 113 -11.72 9.91 -8.13
C GLU A 113 -12.54 9.49 -9.37
N ILE A 114 -12.18 8.35 -9.99
CA ILE A 114 -12.85 7.82 -11.19
C ILE A 114 -13.12 6.32 -11.01
N ALA A 115 -13.73 5.96 -9.90
CA ALA A 115 -13.95 4.55 -9.52
C ALA A 115 -14.87 3.76 -10.47
N SER A 116 -15.64 4.44 -11.30
CA SER A 116 -16.52 3.81 -12.31
C SER A 116 -15.76 3.24 -13.52
N LEU A 117 -14.53 3.67 -13.75
CA LEU A 117 -13.70 3.14 -14.83
C LEU A 117 -12.90 1.94 -14.32
N PRO A 118 -12.97 0.78 -14.99
CA PRO A 118 -12.24 -0.40 -14.58
C PRO A 118 -10.73 -0.29 -14.82
N TYR A 119 -10.31 0.62 -15.70
CA TYR A 119 -8.93 0.75 -16.13
C TYR A 119 -8.62 2.14 -16.68
N LEU A 120 -7.52 2.73 -16.23
CA LEU A 120 -6.93 3.97 -16.71
C LEU A 120 -5.54 3.67 -17.31
N PRO A 121 -5.29 3.96 -18.60
CA PRO A 121 -4.04 3.62 -19.27
C PRO A 121 -2.90 4.59 -18.87
N VAL A 122 -2.32 4.41 -17.69
CA VAL A 122 -1.27 5.27 -17.11
C VAL A 122 -0.01 4.47 -16.78
N MET A 123 0.45 3.67 -17.75
CA MET A 123 1.58 2.75 -17.55
C MET A 123 2.86 3.43 -17.07
N ASP A 124 3.13 4.64 -17.52
CA ASP A 124 4.32 5.40 -17.09
C ASP A 124 4.29 5.69 -15.59
N LEU A 125 3.14 6.12 -15.06
CA LEU A 125 2.97 6.37 -13.63
C LEU A 125 3.08 5.08 -12.80
N VAL A 126 2.53 3.98 -13.32
CA VAL A 126 2.64 2.67 -12.68
C VAL A 126 4.09 2.19 -12.66
N ALA A 127 4.83 2.35 -13.77
CA ALA A 127 6.23 1.97 -13.86
C ALA A 127 7.10 2.78 -12.87
N GLU A 128 6.91 4.09 -12.82
CA GLU A 128 7.62 4.96 -11.89
C GLU A 128 7.31 4.60 -10.43
N HIS A 129 6.04 4.32 -10.11
CA HIS A 129 5.66 3.94 -8.76
C HIS A 129 6.32 2.63 -8.32
N ILE A 130 6.32 1.60 -9.18
CA ILE A 130 7.01 0.34 -8.91
C ILE A 130 8.51 0.54 -8.74
N HIS A 131 9.13 1.36 -9.60
CA HIS A 131 10.55 1.68 -9.50
C HIS A 131 10.88 2.32 -8.14
N ASN A 132 10.07 3.27 -7.69
CA ASN A 132 10.24 3.91 -6.39
C ASN A 132 10.07 2.91 -5.23
N LEU A 133 9.11 1.99 -5.33
CA LEU A 133 8.90 0.96 -4.31
C LEU A 133 10.01 -0.09 -4.29
N ALA A 134 10.71 -0.31 -5.39
CA ALA A 134 11.84 -1.23 -5.42
C ALA A 134 12.98 -0.85 -4.47
N SER A 135 13.10 0.45 -4.13
CA SER A 135 14.03 0.96 -3.12
C SER A 135 13.57 0.72 -1.68
N VAL A 136 12.28 0.42 -1.49
CA VAL A 136 11.68 0.11 -0.19
C VAL A 136 11.56 -1.41 -0.07
N GLN A 137 12.11 -1.98 0.98
CA GLN A 137 12.08 -3.43 1.21
C GLN A 137 10.71 -3.89 1.69
N LEU A 138 9.74 -3.94 0.78
CA LEU A 138 8.39 -4.46 1.06
C LEU A 138 8.35 -5.98 0.89
N ASN A 139 7.49 -6.62 1.68
CA ASN A 139 7.21 -8.06 1.60
C ASN A 139 6.09 -8.38 0.61
N GLY A 140 5.20 -7.41 0.33
CA GLY A 140 4.08 -7.60 -0.57
C GLY A 140 3.42 -6.31 -1.05
N MET A 141 2.51 -6.46 -2.00
CA MET A 141 1.68 -5.37 -2.53
C MET A 141 0.25 -5.88 -2.77
N LEU A 142 -0.73 -5.08 -2.37
CA LEU A 142 -2.13 -5.19 -2.81
C LEU A 142 -2.36 -4.14 -3.89
N ILE A 143 -2.50 -4.54 -5.15
CA ILE A 143 -2.45 -3.65 -6.31
C ILE A 143 -3.82 -3.32 -6.91
N GLY A 144 -4.81 -3.21 -6.09
CA GLY A 144 -6.15 -2.79 -6.48
C GLY A 144 -7.18 -3.18 -5.44
N TRP A 145 -8.20 -2.37 -5.32
CA TRP A 145 -9.40 -2.65 -4.56
C TRP A 145 -10.60 -2.08 -5.34
N THR A 146 -11.82 -2.28 -4.86
CA THR A 146 -13.03 -1.95 -5.63
C THR A 146 -13.06 -2.70 -6.97
N MET A 147 -13.17 -2.04 -8.10
CA MET A 147 -13.13 -2.63 -9.44
C MET A 147 -11.71 -2.83 -10.00
N GLY A 148 -10.70 -2.63 -9.17
CA GLY A 148 -9.28 -2.67 -9.53
C GLY A 148 -8.73 -4.02 -9.98
N GLY A 149 -9.50 -5.10 -9.87
CA GLY A 149 -9.11 -6.44 -10.34
C GLY A 149 -9.27 -6.68 -11.85
N TYR A 150 -9.66 -5.68 -12.63
CA TYR A 150 -9.81 -5.82 -14.07
C TYR A 150 -8.47 -6.12 -14.76
N PRO A 151 -8.36 -7.16 -15.62
CA PRO A 151 -7.14 -7.43 -16.37
C PRO A 151 -6.74 -6.25 -17.25
N SER A 152 -5.49 -5.82 -17.15
CA SER A 152 -5.04 -4.60 -17.85
C SER A 152 -3.54 -4.63 -18.13
N PRO A 153 -3.07 -3.82 -19.11
CA PRO A 153 -1.65 -3.58 -19.34
C PRO A 153 -0.93 -3.03 -18.09
N ASN A 154 -1.58 -2.22 -17.25
CA ASN A 154 -1.00 -1.73 -15.99
C ASN A 154 -0.62 -2.89 -15.06
N PHE A 155 -1.50 -3.88 -14.90
CA PHE A 155 -1.21 -5.06 -14.07
C PHE A 155 -0.15 -5.97 -14.70
N GLN A 156 -0.15 -6.11 -16.02
CA GLN A 156 0.91 -6.86 -16.72
C GLN A 156 2.26 -6.19 -16.53
N LEU A 157 2.32 -4.86 -16.66
CA LEU A 157 3.51 -4.06 -16.39
C LEU A 157 3.98 -4.24 -14.94
N ALA A 158 3.08 -4.10 -13.97
CA ALA A 158 3.39 -4.28 -12.56
C ALA A 158 3.98 -5.68 -12.28
N GLN A 159 3.38 -6.73 -12.84
CA GLN A 159 3.86 -8.10 -12.70
C GLN A 159 5.26 -8.29 -13.32
N LEU A 160 5.51 -7.70 -14.49
CA LEU A 160 6.79 -7.83 -15.18
C LEU A 160 7.90 -7.08 -14.43
N LEU A 161 7.64 -5.86 -13.98
CA LEU A 161 8.62 -5.04 -13.26
C LEU A 161 8.92 -5.54 -11.84
N ASN A 162 8.01 -6.31 -11.23
CA ASN A 162 8.24 -6.91 -9.91
C ASN A 162 9.13 -8.17 -9.95
N ARG A 163 9.63 -8.57 -11.11
CA ARG A 163 10.55 -9.69 -11.24
C ARG A 163 11.96 -9.34 -10.75
N LYS A 164 12.70 -10.35 -10.32
CA LYS A 164 14.11 -10.18 -9.92
C LYS A 164 15.01 -10.98 -10.87
N PRO A 165 16.02 -10.36 -11.50
CA PRO A 165 16.32 -8.92 -11.46
C PRO A 165 15.21 -8.09 -12.13
N THR A 166 15.00 -6.87 -11.65
CA THR A 166 14.00 -5.96 -12.23
C THR A 166 14.40 -5.63 -13.68
N PRO A 167 13.54 -5.89 -14.66
CA PRO A 167 13.86 -5.58 -16.06
C PRO A 167 13.86 -4.05 -16.31
N ASN A 168 14.47 -3.65 -17.44
CA ASN A 168 14.41 -2.27 -17.89
C ASN A 168 12.98 -1.90 -18.26
N VAL A 169 12.52 -0.73 -17.81
CA VAL A 169 11.13 -0.24 -17.98
C VAL A 169 10.78 -0.09 -19.45
N ASP A 170 11.66 0.57 -20.25
CA ASP A 170 11.40 0.82 -21.67
C ASP A 170 11.24 -0.50 -22.44
N THR A 171 12.09 -1.48 -22.16
CA THR A 171 12.00 -2.82 -22.76
C THR A 171 10.67 -3.50 -22.44
N VAL A 172 10.14 -3.31 -21.24
CA VAL A 172 8.84 -3.88 -20.85
C VAL A 172 7.70 -3.15 -21.52
N LEU A 173 7.75 -1.82 -21.59
CA LEU A 173 6.75 -1.00 -22.27
C LEU A 173 6.70 -1.32 -23.78
N ASP A 174 7.84 -1.42 -24.46
CA ASP A 174 7.93 -1.81 -25.87
C ASP A 174 7.31 -3.18 -26.13
N ARG A 175 7.53 -4.13 -25.23
CA ARG A 175 6.96 -5.47 -25.32
C ARG A 175 5.45 -5.47 -25.14
N LEU A 176 4.91 -4.60 -24.30
CA LEU A 176 3.47 -4.50 -24.06
C LEU A 176 2.74 -3.74 -25.17
N ALA A 177 3.47 -2.94 -25.98
CA ALA A 177 2.93 -2.21 -27.12
C ALA A 177 2.80 -3.06 -28.40
N GLN A 178 3.35 -4.26 -28.41
CA GLN A 178 3.29 -5.23 -29.53
C GLN A 178 2.09 -6.15 -29.41
#